data_1550d944bcd0dd77be157afaad34a689
#
_entry.id   1550d944bcd0dd77be157afaad34a689
#
_cell.length_a   1.000
_cell.length_b   1.000
_cell.length_c   1.000
_cell.angle_alpha   90.00
_cell.angle_beta   90.00
_cell.angle_gamma   90.00
#
_symmetry.space_group_name_H-M   'P 1'
#
loop_
_entity.id
_entity.type
_entity.pdbx_description
1 polymer ?
#
loop_
_entity_poly.entity_id
_entity_poly.type
_entity_poly.pdbx_seq_one_letter_code
_entity_poly.pdbx_strand_id
1 'polypeptide(L)'
;MWSILERGRTVAGDQFNRWMVPPAALCIHLCIGMAYGFSVFWLPMTRLIGGDHSVEAPAEMTLLGKLVTTEYDWDKPSLGWIYTLFFVFLGGSAAWFGRWLEAVGPRAAGFAAACCWSGGLLVAALGVYSHQLWLVWLGAGGIGGIGLGLGYISPVSTLIKWFP
;
A
#
# COMPACT_ATOMS: atom_id res chain seq x y z
N MET A 1 -3.50 -25.85 -5.00
CA MET A 1 -3.14 -24.72 -4.10
C MET A 1 -4.10 -23.53 -4.21
N TRP A 2 -4.71 -23.28 -5.37
CA TRP A 2 -5.64 -22.16 -5.61
C TRP A 2 -7.08 -22.40 -5.14
N SER A 3 -7.48 -23.65 -4.88
CA SER A 3 -8.83 -24.00 -4.41
C SER A 3 -9.24 -23.35 -3.08
N ILE A 4 -8.26 -22.94 -2.25
CA ILE A 4 -8.52 -22.26 -0.96
C ILE A 4 -9.08 -20.85 -1.17
N LEU A 5 -8.74 -20.22 -2.31
CA LEU A 5 -9.16 -18.86 -2.65
C LEU A 5 -10.51 -18.81 -3.37
N GLU A 6 -11.08 -19.97 -3.74
CA GLU A 6 -12.36 -20.04 -4.44
C GLU A 6 -13.49 -19.44 -3.60
N ARG A 7 -14.33 -18.64 -4.26
CA ARG A 7 -15.50 -18.00 -3.64
C ARG A 7 -16.44 -18.99 -2.96
N GLY A 8 -16.65 -20.17 -3.54
CA GLY A 8 -17.52 -21.21 -2.97
C GLY A 8 -17.08 -21.68 -1.59
N ARG A 9 -15.79 -21.57 -1.26
CA ARG A 9 -15.25 -21.94 0.05
C ARG A 9 -15.30 -20.79 1.07
N THR A 10 -15.73 -19.61 0.68
CA THR A 10 -15.92 -18.47 1.59
C THR A 10 -17.32 -18.44 2.19
N VAL A 11 -18.22 -19.32 1.74
CA VAL A 11 -19.55 -19.47 2.33
C VAL A 11 -19.40 -20.18 3.68
N ALA A 12 -19.86 -19.52 4.74
CA ALA A 12 -19.81 -20.08 6.08
C ALA A 12 -20.90 -21.15 6.27
N GLY A 13 -20.58 -22.21 7.03
CA GLY A 13 -21.59 -23.21 7.44
C GLY A 13 -22.51 -22.64 8.53
N ASP A 14 -23.61 -23.33 8.78
CA ASP A 14 -24.68 -22.92 9.72
C ASP A 14 -24.20 -22.69 11.17
N GLN A 15 -23.08 -23.30 11.53
CA GLN A 15 -22.48 -23.20 12.88
C GLN A 15 -21.45 -22.05 13.00
N PHE A 16 -21.25 -21.25 11.94
CA PHE A 16 -20.24 -20.19 11.96
C PHE A 16 -20.69 -18.99 12.82
N ASN A 17 -19.85 -18.60 13.78
CA ASN A 17 -20.12 -17.44 14.61
C ASN A 17 -19.75 -16.15 13.84
N ARG A 18 -20.76 -15.40 13.37
CA ARG A 18 -20.59 -14.13 12.65
C ARG A 18 -19.77 -13.08 13.39
N TRP A 19 -19.76 -13.11 14.74
CA TRP A 19 -19.01 -12.18 15.56
C TRP A 19 -17.48 -12.34 15.46
N MET A 20 -16.99 -13.37 14.79
CA MET A 20 -15.58 -13.52 14.47
C MET A 20 -15.15 -12.65 13.26
N VAL A 21 -16.09 -12.15 12.45
CA VAL A 21 -15.79 -11.33 11.28
C VAL A 21 -15.26 -9.94 11.65
N PRO A 22 -15.85 -9.19 12.60
CA PRO A 22 -15.32 -7.88 12.99
C PRO A 22 -13.88 -7.90 13.51
N PRO A 23 -13.48 -8.81 14.42
CA PRO A 23 -12.08 -8.88 14.87
C PRO A 23 -11.12 -9.19 13.71
N ALA A 24 -11.48 -10.09 12.81
CA ALA A 24 -10.67 -10.40 11.63
C ALA A 24 -10.51 -9.19 10.70
N ALA A 25 -11.60 -8.45 10.47
CA ALA A 25 -11.57 -7.20 9.71
C ALA A 25 -10.70 -6.15 10.40
N LEU A 26 -10.79 -6.03 11.74
CA LEU A 26 -9.95 -5.12 12.51
C LEU A 26 -8.47 -5.46 12.39
N CYS A 27 -8.08 -6.74 12.44
CA CYS A 27 -6.70 -7.16 12.25
C CYS A 27 -6.15 -6.72 10.88
N ILE A 28 -6.94 -6.87 9.81
CA ILE A 28 -6.54 -6.41 8.48
C ILE A 28 -6.35 -4.89 8.47
N HIS A 29 -7.30 -4.14 9.03
CA HIS A 29 -7.22 -2.67 9.10
C HIS A 29 -6.04 -2.18 9.94
N LEU A 30 -5.67 -2.87 11.02
CA LEU A 30 -4.49 -2.55 11.82
C LEU A 30 -3.20 -2.75 11.01
N CYS A 31 -3.11 -3.85 10.23
CA CYS A 31 -1.95 -4.09 9.37
C CYS A 31 -1.79 -3.02 8.29
N ILE A 32 -2.88 -2.64 7.62
CA ILE A 32 -2.82 -1.60 6.58
C ILE A 32 -2.75 -0.19 7.17
N GLY A 33 -3.18 -0.01 8.42
CA GLY A 33 -3.11 1.25 9.16
C GLY A 33 -1.69 1.78 9.36
N MET A 34 -0.67 0.91 9.27
CA MET A 34 0.74 1.30 9.27
C MET A 34 1.06 2.37 8.22
N ALA A 35 0.31 2.41 7.12
CA ALA A 35 0.47 3.42 6.07
C ALA A 35 0.37 4.85 6.59
N TYR A 36 -0.51 5.10 7.55
CA TYR A 36 -0.70 6.44 8.14
C TYR A 36 0.46 6.84 9.06
N GLY A 37 1.15 5.86 9.66
CA GLY A 37 2.35 6.09 10.47
C GLY A 37 3.65 6.22 9.66
N PHE A 38 3.59 6.05 8.34
CA PHE A 38 4.77 6.02 7.48
C PHE A 38 5.58 7.33 7.49
N SER A 39 4.95 8.45 7.85
CA SER A 39 5.61 9.75 7.99
C SER A 39 6.78 9.77 9.00
N VAL A 40 6.79 8.84 9.97
CA VAL A 40 7.88 8.68 10.93
C VAL A 40 9.21 8.35 10.23
N PHE A 41 9.13 7.66 9.09
CA PHE A 41 10.31 7.26 8.32
C PHE A 41 10.81 8.35 7.36
N TRP A 42 10.11 9.47 7.19
CA TRP A 42 10.48 10.49 6.22
C TRP A 42 11.84 11.10 6.50
N LEU A 43 12.12 11.45 7.75
CA LEU A 43 13.39 12.09 8.08
C LEU A 43 14.59 11.17 7.78
N PRO A 44 14.64 9.91 8.21
CA PRO A 44 15.72 9.01 7.83
C PRO A 44 15.77 8.71 6.32
N MET A 45 14.61 8.71 5.62
CA MET A 45 14.55 8.46 4.18
C MET A 45 15.07 9.61 3.32
N THR A 46 15.10 10.86 3.83
CA THR A 46 15.63 12.00 3.07
C THR A 46 17.11 11.86 2.79
N ARG A 47 17.86 11.21 3.67
CA ARG A 47 19.33 11.18 3.63
C ARG A 47 19.86 10.06 2.74
N LEU A 48 20.95 10.34 2.05
CA LEU A 48 21.76 9.34 1.36
C LEU A 48 22.28 8.30 2.34
N ILE A 49 22.17 7.03 1.97
CA ILE A 49 22.69 5.91 2.77
C ILE A 49 24.23 5.98 2.73
N GLY A 50 24.84 6.10 3.90
CA GLY A 50 26.30 6.14 4.04
C GLY A 50 26.94 7.54 3.83
N GLY A 51 26.14 8.60 3.69
CA GLY A 51 26.64 9.98 3.64
C GLY A 51 26.85 10.55 5.06
N ASP A 52 28.04 11.09 5.31
CA ASP A 52 28.37 11.76 6.59
C ASP A 52 27.73 13.16 6.70
N HIS A 53 27.37 13.76 5.58
CA HIS A 53 26.80 15.10 5.51
C HIS A 53 25.57 15.14 4.61
N SER A 54 24.61 16.02 4.94
CA SER A 54 23.47 16.27 4.06
C SER A 54 23.91 17.09 2.84
N VAL A 55 23.56 16.60 1.64
CA VAL A 55 23.85 17.28 0.38
C VAL A 55 22.52 17.72 -0.23
N GLU A 56 22.19 19.00 -0.07
CA GLU A 56 20.96 19.55 -0.62
C GLU A 56 21.01 19.62 -2.16
N ALA A 57 19.93 19.23 -2.80
CA ALA A 57 19.78 19.34 -4.25
C ALA A 57 19.72 20.83 -4.65
N PRO A 58 20.34 21.23 -5.81
CA PRO A 58 20.23 22.58 -6.32
C PRO A 58 18.77 23.01 -6.49
N ALA A 59 18.45 24.27 -6.13
CA ALA A 59 17.09 24.79 -6.20
C ALA A 59 16.49 24.76 -7.62
N GLU A 60 17.34 24.82 -8.64
CA GLU A 60 16.97 24.80 -10.06
C GLU A 60 16.76 23.39 -10.64
N MET A 61 17.00 22.33 -9.84
CA MET A 61 16.87 20.96 -10.32
C MET A 61 15.41 20.64 -10.68
N THR A 62 15.21 20.15 -11.90
CA THR A 62 13.87 19.71 -12.36
C THR A 62 13.38 18.52 -11.57
N LEU A 63 12.06 18.33 -11.48
CA LEU A 63 11.45 17.22 -10.77
C LEU A 63 11.91 15.86 -11.31
N LEU A 64 12.11 15.74 -12.62
CA LEU A 64 12.68 14.54 -13.23
C LEU A 64 14.13 14.30 -12.79
N GLY A 65 14.93 15.35 -12.66
CA GLY A 65 16.28 15.24 -12.10
C GLY A 65 16.27 14.71 -10.67
N LYS A 66 15.38 15.24 -9.83
CA LYS A 66 15.21 14.78 -8.44
C LYS A 66 14.76 13.32 -8.32
N LEU A 67 14.00 12.81 -9.29
CA LEU A 67 13.52 11.42 -9.29
C LEU A 67 14.62 10.39 -9.57
N VAL A 68 15.65 10.76 -10.32
CA VAL A 68 16.69 9.85 -10.81
C VAL A 68 18.05 10.09 -10.15
N THR A 69 18.23 11.25 -9.51
CA THR A 69 19.52 11.56 -8.88
C THR A 69 19.82 10.67 -7.68
N THR A 70 21.06 10.24 -7.58
CA THR A 70 21.59 9.43 -6.46
C THR A 70 22.62 10.21 -5.61
N GLU A 71 22.86 11.48 -5.95
CA GLU A 71 23.94 12.28 -5.34
C GLU A 71 23.44 13.27 -4.28
N TYR A 72 22.13 13.55 -4.26
CA TYR A 72 21.53 14.57 -3.40
C TYR A 72 20.47 13.97 -2.49
N ASP A 73 20.32 14.56 -1.30
CA ASP A 73 19.26 14.22 -0.37
C ASP A 73 17.88 14.55 -0.97
N TRP A 74 16.88 13.73 -0.63
CA TRP A 74 15.52 14.00 -1.07
C TRP A 74 14.87 15.11 -0.25
N ASP A 75 14.26 16.06 -0.92
CA ASP A 75 13.48 17.11 -0.26
C ASP A 75 12.13 16.57 0.25
N LYS A 76 11.63 17.11 1.36
CA LYS A 76 10.37 16.72 1.98
C LYS A 76 9.16 16.81 1.04
N PRO A 77 9.03 17.86 0.19
CA PRO A 77 7.94 17.94 -0.79
C PRO A 77 7.93 16.76 -1.77
N SER A 78 9.10 16.33 -2.26
CA SER A 78 9.19 15.18 -3.18
C SER A 78 8.79 13.86 -2.50
N LEU A 79 9.13 13.68 -1.22
CA LEU A 79 8.60 12.56 -0.44
C LEU A 79 7.09 12.67 -0.19
N GLY A 80 6.56 13.88 -0.04
CA GLY A 80 5.13 14.14 0.15
C GLY A 80 4.27 13.61 -1.00
N TRP A 81 4.79 13.57 -2.23
CA TRP A 81 4.11 12.99 -3.39
C TRP A 81 3.80 11.50 -3.25
N ILE A 82 4.55 10.77 -2.40
CA ILE A 82 4.23 9.37 -2.07
C ILE A 82 2.80 9.26 -1.55
N TYR A 83 2.38 10.15 -0.62
CA TYR A 83 1.02 10.15 -0.09
C TYR A 83 -0.02 10.54 -1.13
N THR A 84 0.28 11.52 -1.95
CA THR A 84 -0.64 11.93 -3.02
C THR A 84 -0.93 10.76 -3.96
N LEU A 85 0.12 10.11 -4.47
CA LEU A 85 0.00 8.93 -5.33
C LEU A 85 -0.73 7.79 -4.60
N PHE A 86 -0.34 7.55 -3.35
CA PHE A 86 -0.94 6.53 -2.51
C PHE A 86 -2.47 6.69 -2.39
N PHE A 87 -2.97 7.88 -2.08
CA PHE A 87 -4.42 8.10 -1.98
C PHE A 87 -5.13 8.07 -3.33
N VAL A 88 -4.49 8.54 -4.40
CA VAL A 88 -5.04 8.45 -5.76
C VAL A 88 -5.21 6.99 -6.17
N PHE A 89 -4.18 6.17 -5.98
CA PHE A 89 -4.23 4.75 -6.32
C PHE A 89 -5.12 3.94 -5.36
N LEU A 90 -5.19 4.31 -4.09
CA LEU A 90 -6.13 3.74 -3.13
C LEU A 90 -7.58 3.94 -3.59
N GLY A 91 -7.97 5.17 -3.85
CA GLY A 91 -9.34 5.49 -4.29
C GLY A 91 -9.66 4.90 -5.65
N GLY A 92 -8.73 5.03 -6.60
CA GLY A 92 -8.87 4.48 -7.95
C GLY A 92 -9.00 2.95 -7.96
N SER A 93 -8.17 2.25 -7.20
CA SER A 93 -8.23 0.78 -7.11
C SER A 93 -9.50 0.30 -6.40
N ALA A 94 -9.93 0.96 -5.34
CA ALA A 94 -11.17 0.64 -4.65
C ALA A 94 -12.38 0.77 -5.60
N ALA A 95 -12.43 1.85 -6.40
CA ALA A 95 -13.49 2.06 -7.38
C ALA A 95 -13.44 1.04 -8.53
N TRP A 96 -12.25 0.79 -9.08
CA TRP A 96 -12.08 -0.10 -10.23
C TRP A 96 -12.28 -1.58 -9.90
N PHE A 97 -11.67 -2.04 -8.80
CA PHE A 97 -11.67 -3.44 -8.40
C PHE A 97 -12.86 -3.84 -7.51
N GLY A 98 -13.76 -2.92 -7.14
CA GLY A 98 -14.92 -3.24 -6.32
C GLY A 98 -15.79 -4.33 -6.93
N ARG A 99 -16.09 -4.25 -8.23
CA ARG A 99 -16.86 -5.30 -8.95
C ARG A 99 -16.11 -6.63 -9.05
N TRP A 100 -14.81 -6.58 -9.28
CA TRP A 100 -13.95 -7.77 -9.31
C TRP A 100 -13.94 -8.47 -7.95
N LEU A 101 -13.80 -7.73 -6.86
CA LEU A 101 -13.85 -8.23 -5.49
C LEU A 101 -15.16 -9.01 -5.22
N GLU A 102 -16.29 -8.45 -5.67
CA GLU A 102 -17.60 -9.11 -5.54
C GLU A 102 -17.66 -10.45 -6.31
N ALA A 103 -17.01 -10.52 -7.46
CA ALA A 103 -16.97 -11.74 -8.29
C ALA A 103 -16.04 -12.81 -7.71
N VAL A 104 -14.85 -12.42 -7.25
CA VAL A 104 -13.78 -13.36 -6.83
C VAL A 104 -13.89 -13.76 -5.37
N GLY A 105 -14.42 -12.89 -4.54
CA GLY A 105 -14.61 -13.09 -3.11
C GLY A 105 -13.48 -12.51 -2.24
N PRO A 106 -13.73 -12.40 -0.91
CA PRO A 106 -12.87 -11.65 0.00
C PRO A 106 -11.48 -12.28 0.22
N ARG A 107 -11.36 -13.60 0.15
CA ARG A 107 -10.07 -14.28 0.35
C ARG A 107 -9.09 -14.00 -0.77
N ALA A 108 -9.53 -14.10 -2.02
CA ALA A 108 -8.68 -13.84 -3.18
C ALA A 108 -8.33 -12.35 -3.27
N ALA A 109 -9.27 -11.45 -2.99
CA ALA A 109 -9.03 -10.02 -2.94
C ALA A 109 -8.05 -9.66 -1.81
N GLY A 110 -8.19 -10.25 -0.62
CA GLY A 110 -7.26 -10.07 0.49
C GLY A 110 -5.85 -10.58 0.17
N PHE A 111 -5.74 -11.72 -0.49
CA PHE A 111 -4.45 -12.24 -0.95
C PHE A 111 -3.78 -11.32 -1.98
N ALA A 112 -4.54 -10.85 -2.97
CA ALA A 112 -4.03 -9.89 -3.95
C ALA A 112 -3.60 -8.57 -3.28
N ALA A 113 -4.39 -8.06 -2.33
CA ALA A 113 -4.07 -6.90 -1.53
C ALA A 113 -2.75 -7.08 -0.77
N ALA A 114 -2.57 -8.22 -0.10
CA ALA A 114 -1.35 -8.54 0.63
C ALA A 114 -0.12 -8.62 -0.30
N CYS A 115 -0.25 -9.25 -1.46
CA CYS A 115 0.83 -9.31 -2.46
C CYS A 115 1.20 -7.91 -2.98
N CYS A 116 0.21 -7.07 -3.33
CA CYS A 116 0.44 -5.72 -3.79
C CYS A 116 1.06 -4.86 -2.69
N TRP A 117 0.52 -4.91 -1.47
CA TRP A 117 1.03 -4.12 -0.35
C TRP A 117 2.47 -4.49 -0.01
N SER A 118 2.74 -5.79 0.23
CA SER A 118 4.08 -6.27 0.56
C SER A 118 5.07 -6.07 -0.60
N GLY A 119 4.65 -6.36 -1.83
CA GLY A 119 5.46 -6.14 -3.03
C GLY A 119 5.79 -4.66 -3.23
N GLY A 120 4.82 -3.78 -3.00
CA GLY A 120 5.00 -2.34 -3.05
C GLY A 120 6.03 -1.84 -2.04
N LEU A 121 5.97 -2.34 -0.79
CA LEU A 121 6.96 -2.01 0.24
C LEU A 121 8.36 -2.54 -0.10
N LEU A 122 8.47 -3.73 -0.69
CA LEU A 122 9.76 -4.27 -1.15
C LEU A 122 10.37 -3.42 -2.27
N VAL A 123 9.56 -2.99 -3.23
CA VAL A 123 10.01 -2.08 -4.30
C VAL A 123 10.42 -0.73 -3.73
N ALA A 124 9.65 -0.19 -2.77
CA ALA A 124 10.02 1.04 -2.08
C ALA A 124 11.33 0.91 -1.29
N ALA A 125 11.53 -0.23 -0.59
CA ALA A 125 12.77 -0.52 0.11
C ALA A 125 13.97 -0.58 -0.83
N LEU A 126 13.83 -1.20 -2.01
CA LEU A 126 14.84 -1.17 -3.06
C LEU A 126 15.09 0.27 -3.56
N GLY A 127 14.06 1.08 -3.68
CA GLY A 127 14.17 2.49 -4.04
C GLY A 127 14.95 3.30 -3.02
N VAL A 128 14.70 3.08 -1.73
CA VAL A 128 15.48 3.71 -0.65
C VAL A 128 16.94 3.22 -0.68
N TYR A 129 17.16 1.91 -0.82
CA TYR A 129 18.50 1.33 -0.85
C TYR A 129 19.33 1.83 -2.05
N SER A 130 18.73 1.92 -3.23
CA SER A 130 19.37 2.43 -4.45
C SER A 130 19.32 3.95 -4.58
N HIS A 131 18.73 4.63 -3.62
CA HIS A 131 18.47 6.08 -3.61
C HIS A 131 17.76 6.58 -4.88
N GLN A 132 16.74 5.82 -5.34
CA GLN A 132 15.94 6.11 -6.52
C GLN A 132 14.52 6.49 -6.11
N LEU A 133 14.22 7.78 -6.11
CA LEU A 133 12.92 8.30 -5.63
C LEU A 133 11.72 7.78 -6.45
N TRP A 134 11.89 7.61 -7.76
CA TRP A 134 10.82 7.07 -8.61
C TRP A 134 10.41 5.64 -8.24
N LEU A 135 11.36 4.80 -7.76
CA LEU A 135 11.04 3.46 -7.25
C LEU A 135 10.23 3.54 -5.95
N VAL A 136 10.53 4.50 -5.10
CA VAL A 136 9.75 4.72 -3.86
C VAL A 136 8.33 5.17 -4.20
N TRP A 137 8.17 6.07 -5.16
CA TRP A 137 6.85 6.51 -5.63
C TRP A 137 6.06 5.36 -6.26
N LEU A 138 6.70 4.57 -7.11
CA LEU A 138 6.07 3.39 -7.73
C LEU A 138 5.69 2.34 -6.68
N GLY A 139 6.62 2.02 -5.77
CA GLY A 139 6.45 0.98 -4.76
C GLY A 139 5.42 1.37 -3.70
N ALA A 140 5.72 2.37 -2.89
CA ALA A 140 4.83 2.78 -1.79
C ALA A 140 3.59 3.54 -2.29
N GLY A 141 3.76 4.46 -3.24
CA GLY A 141 2.65 5.26 -3.76
C GLY A 141 1.75 4.46 -4.69
N GLY A 142 2.28 3.87 -5.76
CA GLY A 142 1.51 3.17 -6.78
C GLY A 142 1.03 1.79 -6.33
N ILE A 143 1.95 0.83 -6.30
CA ILE A 143 1.63 -0.58 -5.99
C ILE A 143 1.07 -0.73 -4.59
N GLY A 144 1.68 -0.06 -3.59
CA GLY A 144 1.20 -0.03 -2.22
C GLY A 144 -0.19 0.58 -2.10
N GLY A 145 -0.46 1.69 -2.81
CA GLY A 145 -1.78 2.33 -2.85
C GLY A 145 -2.87 1.41 -3.40
N ILE A 146 -2.58 0.66 -4.49
CA ILE A 146 -3.49 -0.35 -5.03
C ILE A 146 -3.74 -1.46 -4.00
N GLY A 147 -2.68 -1.96 -3.37
CA GLY A 147 -2.78 -2.98 -2.32
C GLY A 147 -3.65 -2.54 -1.15
N LEU A 148 -3.46 -1.29 -0.71
CA LEU A 148 -4.27 -0.73 0.37
C LEU A 148 -5.74 -0.57 -0.03
N GLY A 149 -6.05 -0.09 -1.23
CA GLY A 149 -7.42 0.06 -1.70
C GLY A 149 -8.18 -1.26 -1.74
N LEU A 150 -7.54 -2.33 -2.26
CA LEU A 150 -8.10 -3.69 -2.23
C LEU A 150 -8.25 -4.20 -0.78
N GLY A 151 -7.23 -3.97 0.06
CA GLY A 151 -7.23 -4.39 1.46
C GLY A 151 -8.27 -3.66 2.30
N TYR A 152 -8.57 -2.40 1.98
CA TYR A 152 -9.58 -1.60 2.65
C TYR A 152 -11.00 -2.04 2.29
N ILE A 153 -11.30 -2.16 0.98
CA ILE A 153 -12.66 -2.45 0.53
C ILE A 153 -13.11 -3.89 0.83
N SER A 154 -12.19 -4.84 0.90
CA SER A 154 -12.50 -6.26 1.14
C SER A 154 -13.15 -6.52 2.50
N PRO A 155 -12.61 -6.08 3.64
CA PRO A 155 -13.27 -6.23 4.94
C PRO A 155 -14.56 -5.43 5.05
N VAL A 156 -14.60 -4.21 4.49
CA VAL A 156 -15.80 -3.35 4.51
C VAL A 156 -16.96 -4.02 3.79
N SER A 157 -16.74 -4.50 2.56
CA SER A 157 -17.75 -5.23 1.80
C SER A 157 -18.21 -6.49 2.52
N THR A 158 -17.31 -7.20 3.18
CA THR A 158 -17.62 -8.40 3.96
C THR A 158 -18.50 -8.05 5.17
N LEU A 159 -18.13 -7.03 5.94
CA LEU A 159 -18.90 -6.60 7.12
C LEU A 159 -20.33 -6.19 6.77
N ILE A 160 -20.53 -5.43 5.70
CA ILE A 160 -21.85 -5.00 5.24
C ILE A 160 -22.74 -6.21 4.90
N LYS A 161 -22.16 -7.30 4.36
CA LYS A 161 -22.90 -8.52 4.03
C LYS A 161 -23.25 -9.37 5.27
N TRP A 162 -22.43 -9.32 6.31
CA TRP A 162 -22.66 -10.05 7.54
C TRP A 162 -23.56 -9.33 8.55
N PHE A 163 -23.59 -8.01 8.48
CA PHE A 163 -24.37 -7.13 9.37
C PHE A 163 -25.16 -6.11 8.54
N PRO A 164 -26.21 -6.58 7.82
CA PRO A 164 -27.08 -5.74 7.01
C PRO A 164 -27.91 -4.76 7.86
#